data_c6c172654449e1d27ae9fb421aa2ebc6
#
_entry.id   c6c172654449e1d27ae9fb421aa2ebc6
#
_cell.length_a   1.000
_cell.length_b   1.000
_cell.length_c   1.000
_cell.angle_alpha   90.00
_cell.angle_beta   90.00
_cell.angle_gamma   90.00
#
_symmetry.space_group_name_H-M   'P 1'
#
loop_
_entity.id
_entity.type
_entity.pdbx_description
1 polymer ?
#
loop_
_entity_poly.entity_id
_entity_poly.type
_entity_poly.pdbx_seq_one_letter_code
_entity_poly.pdbx_strand_id
1 'polypeptide(L)'
;QLLELDGDIEMDLYLPQLSDSNVLIPLPEKDDVYNTALSLRPEIEAGKLNVESSDLSIKMARAGYLPTLNLSAGIGSTNANGSDFSFSEQVKQNWNNSLGLTLSIPIFDKRQTKSSINKAKLQKQTSQLDLLDNKKTLYKTIENLWLAANSAQQQYVAASQKLKSTETSYSLVSEQFNVGMKNTVELLTEKNNLLSAQQETLQAKYTAILNAGLLR
;
A
#
# COMPACT_ATOMS: atom_id res chain seq x y z
N GLN A 1 -3.75 18.31 6.71
CA GLN A 1 -3.46 17.73 5.39
C GLN A 1 -3.50 16.20 5.39
N LEU A 2 -2.97 15.50 6.42
CA LEU A 2 -2.99 14.03 6.51
C LEU A 2 -4.39 13.45 6.79
N LEU A 3 -5.29 14.19 7.39
CA LEU A 3 -6.63 13.75 7.76
C LEU A 3 -7.72 14.48 6.96
N GLU A 4 -7.36 15.35 6.00
CA GLU A 4 -8.30 16.17 5.20
C GLU A 4 -9.37 16.87 6.03
N LEU A 5 -9.04 17.24 7.29
CA LEU A 5 -9.95 17.95 8.16
C LEU A 5 -9.91 19.45 7.86
N ASP A 6 -11.08 20.06 7.80
CA ASP A 6 -11.22 21.51 7.74
C ASP A 6 -10.69 22.17 9.02
N GLY A 7 -10.08 23.37 8.91
CA GLY A 7 -9.35 24.02 9.99
C GLY A 7 -10.15 24.40 11.25
N ASP A 8 -11.48 24.24 11.22
CA ASP A 8 -12.39 24.56 12.33
C ASP A 8 -12.83 23.32 13.14
N ILE A 9 -12.29 22.12 12.83
CA ILE A 9 -12.65 20.89 13.55
C ILE A 9 -11.72 20.73 14.75
N GLU A 10 -12.25 20.87 15.96
CA GLU A 10 -11.58 20.51 17.21
C GLU A 10 -11.32 19.00 17.22
N MET A 11 -10.04 18.61 17.24
CA MET A 11 -9.67 17.19 17.35
C MET A 11 -9.64 16.78 18.82
N ASP A 12 -10.51 15.88 19.20
CA ASP A 12 -10.42 15.19 20.49
C ASP A 12 -9.52 13.95 20.33
N LEU A 13 -8.43 13.93 21.10
CA LEU A 13 -7.46 12.82 21.10
C LEU A 13 -7.88 11.77 22.13
N TYR A 14 -8.42 10.67 21.63
CA TYR A 14 -8.62 9.50 22.48
C TYR A 14 -7.29 8.84 22.85
N LEU A 15 -6.89 8.97 24.10
CA LEU A 15 -5.71 8.29 24.67
C LEU A 15 -6.17 6.98 25.32
N PRO A 16 -5.98 5.82 24.64
CA PRO A 16 -6.32 4.55 25.25
C PRO A 16 -5.45 4.29 26.48
N GLN A 17 -6.07 3.83 27.57
CA GLN A 17 -5.32 3.37 28.74
C GLN A 17 -4.65 2.02 28.39
N LEU A 18 -3.36 2.07 28.09
CA LEU A 18 -2.56 0.92 27.75
C LEU A 18 -1.92 0.34 29.03
N SER A 19 -2.30 -0.85 29.40
CA SER A 19 -1.67 -1.57 30.52
C SER A 19 -0.33 -2.18 30.10
N ASP A 20 0.54 -2.45 31.07
CA ASP A 20 1.86 -3.05 30.80
C ASP A 20 1.74 -4.48 30.22
N SER A 21 0.63 -5.17 30.49
CA SER A 21 0.32 -6.47 29.88
C SER A 21 0.16 -6.43 28.37
N ASN A 22 -0.16 -5.26 27.81
CA ASN A 22 -0.32 -5.09 26.34
C ASN A 22 1.02 -4.91 25.62
N VAL A 23 2.12 -4.69 26.33
CA VAL A 23 3.45 -4.45 25.73
C VAL A 23 4.16 -5.74 25.36
N LEU A 24 4.08 -6.75 26.23
CA LEU A 24 4.78 -8.02 26.08
C LEU A 24 3.87 -9.14 25.53
N ILE A 25 2.95 -8.78 24.62
CA ILE A 25 2.14 -9.77 23.91
C ILE A 25 3.06 -10.58 22.99
N PRO A 26 2.92 -11.94 22.99
CA PRO A 26 3.67 -12.76 22.05
C PRO A 26 3.43 -12.31 20.61
N LEU A 27 4.52 -12.10 19.88
CA LEU A 27 4.44 -11.75 18.45
C LEU A 27 4.02 -12.99 17.67
N PRO A 28 3.16 -12.84 16.64
CA PRO A 28 2.80 -13.94 15.76
C PRO A 28 4.03 -14.44 14.99
N GLU A 29 3.98 -15.68 14.53
CA GLU A 29 5.05 -16.22 13.71
C GLU A 29 5.13 -15.47 12.37
N LYS A 30 6.35 -15.13 11.94
CA LYS A 30 6.58 -14.32 10.74
C LYS A 30 5.93 -14.92 9.49
N ASP A 31 6.01 -16.25 9.35
CA ASP A 31 5.49 -16.96 8.18
C ASP A 31 3.95 -16.98 8.17
N ASP A 32 3.31 -17.03 9.34
CA ASP A 32 1.84 -16.94 9.45
C ASP A 32 1.33 -15.57 9.04
N VAL A 33 2.01 -14.50 9.48
CA VAL A 33 1.69 -13.12 9.07
C VAL A 33 1.84 -12.97 7.55
N TYR A 34 2.92 -13.51 6.98
CA TYR A 34 3.15 -13.44 5.54
C TYR A 34 2.08 -14.19 4.75
N ASN A 35 1.74 -15.42 5.14
CA ASN A 35 0.72 -16.20 4.45
C ASN A 35 -0.66 -15.54 4.51
N THR A 36 -1.00 -14.96 5.66
CA THR A 36 -2.24 -14.18 5.83
C THR A 36 -2.23 -12.94 4.94
N ALA A 37 -1.13 -12.19 4.93
CA ALA A 37 -0.98 -11.01 4.10
C ALA A 37 -1.05 -11.32 2.59
N LEU A 38 -0.52 -12.46 2.13
CA LEU A 38 -0.62 -12.92 0.73
C LEU A 38 -2.07 -13.12 0.26
N SER A 39 -2.97 -13.43 1.20
CA SER A 39 -4.39 -13.65 0.89
C SER A 39 -5.23 -12.38 1.02
N LEU A 40 -4.84 -11.45 1.89
CA LEU A 40 -5.63 -10.27 2.21
C LEU A 40 -5.18 -9.01 1.46
N ARG A 41 -3.91 -8.92 1.04
CA ARG A 41 -3.36 -7.71 0.44
C ARG A 41 -3.85 -7.51 -1.00
N PRO A 42 -4.56 -6.39 -1.28
CA PRO A 42 -5.09 -6.09 -2.61
C PRO A 42 -4.01 -5.99 -3.68
N GLU A 43 -2.79 -5.57 -3.33
CA GLU A 43 -1.66 -5.43 -4.25
C GLU A 43 -1.23 -6.78 -4.84
N ILE A 44 -1.32 -7.84 -4.05
CA ILE A 44 -1.00 -9.20 -4.50
C ILE A 44 -2.09 -9.71 -5.46
N GLU A 45 -3.35 -9.45 -5.14
CA GLU A 45 -4.47 -9.83 -6.01
C GLU A 45 -4.45 -9.03 -7.32
N ALA A 46 -4.19 -7.72 -7.26
CA ALA A 46 -3.98 -6.89 -8.45
C ALA A 46 -2.83 -7.42 -9.33
N GLY A 47 -1.73 -7.86 -8.71
CA GLY A 47 -0.62 -8.49 -9.43
C GLY A 47 -1.01 -9.77 -10.14
N LYS A 48 -1.82 -10.64 -9.52
CA LYS A 48 -2.35 -11.86 -10.15
C LYS A 48 -3.27 -11.53 -11.34
N LEU A 49 -4.18 -10.57 -11.17
CA LEU A 49 -5.08 -10.12 -12.23
C LEU A 49 -4.32 -9.48 -13.40
N ASN A 50 -3.22 -8.76 -13.15
CA ASN A 50 -2.35 -8.23 -14.20
C ASN A 50 -1.68 -9.34 -15.02
N VAL A 51 -1.26 -10.44 -14.40
CA VAL A 51 -0.73 -11.60 -15.10
C VAL A 51 -1.81 -12.25 -15.97
N GLU A 52 -3.03 -12.40 -15.46
CA GLU A 52 -4.17 -12.94 -16.21
C GLU A 52 -4.55 -12.03 -17.39
N SER A 53 -4.62 -10.73 -17.18
CA SER A 53 -4.85 -9.72 -18.21
C SER A 53 -3.79 -9.78 -19.32
N SER A 54 -2.53 -9.99 -18.93
CA SER A 54 -1.43 -10.18 -19.90
C SER A 54 -1.60 -11.48 -20.71
N ASP A 55 -2.16 -12.54 -20.12
CA ASP A 55 -2.47 -13.77 -20.85
C ASP A 55 -3.60 -13.57 -21.87
N LEU A 56 -4.64 -12.82 -21.49
CA LEU A 56 -5.68 -12.40 -22.42
C LEU A 56 -5.13 -11.53 -23.55
N SER A 57 -4.17 -10.66 -23.27
CA SER A 57 -3.50 -9.86 -24.29
C SER A 57 -2.76 -10.71 -25.33
N ILE A 58 -2.19 -11.85 -24.94
CA ILE A 58 -1.63 -12.83 -25.89
C ILE A 58 -2.72 -13.42 -26.79
N LYS A 59 -3.90 -13.75 -26.22
CA LYS A 59 -5.04 -14.27 -26.98
C LYS A 59 -5.56 -13.22 -27.97
N MET A 60 -5.66 -11.95 -27.54
CA MET A 60 -6.01 -10.82 -28.40
C MET A 60 -5.02 -10.64 -29.54
N ALA A 61 -3.71 -10.68 -29.26
CA ALA A 61 -2.68 -10.59 -30.30
C ALA A 61 -2.78 -11.74 -31.31
N ARG A 62 -3.15 -12.95 -30.89
CA ARG A 62 -3.38 -14.11 -31.79
C ARG A 62 -4.60 -13.92 -32.69
N ALA A 63 -5.62 -13.18 -32.20
CA ALA A 63 -6.80 -12.88 -33.00
C ALA A 63 -6.48 -12.06 -34.27
N GLY A 64 -5.32 -11.40 -34.34
CA GLY A 64 -4.83 -10.76 -35.55
C GLY A 64 -4.62 -11.68 -36.76
N TYR A 65 -4.63 -13.01 -36.57
CA TYR A 65 -4.65 -14.00 -37.65
C TYR A 65 -6.06 -14.37 -38.12
N LEU A 66 -7.09 -13.96 -37.39
CA LEU A 66 -8.48 -14.30 -37.69
C LEU A 66 -9.12 -13.26 -38.61
N PRO A 67 -10.12 -13.66 -39.42
CA PRO A 67 -10.93 -12.72 -40.16
C PRO A 67 -11.66 -11.75 -39.25
N THR A 68 -11.82 -10.51 -39.68
CA THR A 68 -12.65 -9.50 -38.99
C THR A 68 -13.89 -9.21 -39.82
N LEU A 69 -15.05 -9.18 -39.13
CA LEU A 69 -16.34 -8.83 -39.72
C LEU A 69 -16.80 -7.51 -39.11
N ASN A 70 -16.97 -6.49 -39.95
CA ASN A 70 -17.43 -5.17 -39.53
C ASN A 70 -18.81 -4.89 -40.13
N LEU A 71 -19.76 -4.54 -39.27
CA LEU A 71 -21.06 -4.01 -39.65
C LEU A 71 -21.06 -2.50 -39.45
N SER A 72 -21.38 -1.76 -40.48
CA SER A 72 -21.52 -0.29 -40.44
C SER A 72 -22.93 0.12 -40.82
N ALA A 73 -23.50 1.03 -40.08
CA ALA A 73 -24.78 1.67 -40.41
C ALA A 73 -24.56 3.19 -40.35
N GLY A 74 -25.03 3.87 -41.36
CA GLY A 74 -24.91 5.31 -41.44
C GLY A 74 -26.24 5.93 -41.86
N ILE A 75 -26.57 7.07 -41.23
CA ILE A 75 -27.71 7.94 -41.59
C ILE A 75 -27.11 9.31 -41.84
N GLY A 76 -27.41 9.90 -42.96
CA GLY A 76 -26.87 11.21 -43.32
C GLY A 76 -27.82 12.02 -44.19
N SER A 77 -27.65 13.32 -44.18
CA SER A 77 -28.20 14.23 -45.15
C SER A 77 -27.17 15.33 -45.46
N THR A 78 -27.12 15.77 -46.68
CA THR A 78 -26.19 16.81 -47.13
C THR A 78 -26.93 18.08 -47.45
N ASN A 79 -26.43 19.19 -46.91
CA ASN A 79 -26.93 20.54 -47.21
C ASN A 79 -25.79 21.34 -47.89
N ALA A 80 -26.16 22.04 -48.97
CA ALA A 80 -25.23 22.91 -49.68
C ALA A 80 -25.74 24.36 -49.66
N ASN A 81 -24.86 25.31 -49.34
CA ASN A 81 -25.17 26.75 -49.45
C ASN A 81 -25.20 27.16 -50.90
N GLY A 82 -26.18 28.02 -51.30
CA GLY A 82 -26.35 28.50 -52.68
C GLY A 82 -27.27 27.62 -53.53
N SER A 83 -28.02 26.70 -52.93
CA SER A 83 -29.05 25.92 -53.56
C SER A 83 -30.41 26.70 -53.53
N ASP A 84 -31.21 26.57 -54.55
CA ASP A 84 -32.59 27.16 -54.64
C ASP A 84 -33.58 26.50 -53.71
N PHE A 85 -33.20 25.42 -53.04
CA PHE A 85 -34.04 24.65 -52.10
C PHE A 85 -33.77 25.07 -50.65
N SER A 86 -34.84 25.15 -49.89
CA SER A 86 -34.79 25.42 -48.43
C SER A 86 -34.03 24.29 -47.69
N PHE A 87 -33.49 24.57 -46.49
CA PHE A 87 -32.81 23.57 -45.64
C PHE A 87 -33.66 22.32 -45.45
N SER A 88 -34.94 22.51 -45.16
CA SER A 88 -35.87 21.41 -44.92
C SER A 88 -36.10 20.52 -46.15
N GLU A 89 -36.13 21.11 -47.33
CA GLU A 89 -36.25 20.37 -48.57
C GLU A 89 -34.96 19.64 -48.93
N GLN A 90 -33.81 20.26 -48.73
CA GLN A 90 -32.52 19.60 -48.92
C GLN A 90 -32.31 18.41 -47.99
N VAL A 91 -32.69 18.53 -46.71
CA VAL A 91 -32.61 17.40 -45.74
C VAL A 91 -33.50 16.25 -46.18
N LYS A 92 -34.73 16.52 -46.71
CA LYS A 92 -35.64 15.48 -47.18
C LYS A 92 -35.14 14.82 -48.48
N GLN A 93 -34.62 15.61 -49.41
CA GLN A 93 -34.18 15.12 -50.72
C GLN A 93 -32.84 14.37 -50.66
N ASN A 94 -31.93 14.81 -49.74
CA ASN A 94 -30.59 14.25 -49.59
C ASN A 94 -30.50 13.22 -48.46
N TRP A 95 -31.62 12.76 -47.94
CA TRP A 95 -31.65 11.72 -46.91
C TRP A 95 -31.09 10.44 -47.46
N ASN A 96 -30.06 9.94 -46.78
CA ASN A 96 -29.31 8.76 -47.20
C ASN A 96 -29.15 7.81 -46.02
N ASN A 97 -29.50 6.55 -46.25
CA ASN A 97 -29.27 5.44 -45.32
C ASN A 97 -28.29 4.48 -45.95
N SER A 98 -27.25 4.11 -45.22
CA SER A 98 -26.29 3.14 -45.66
C SER A 98 -26.14 2.01 -44.64
N LEU A 99 -26.11 0.79 -45.11
CA LEU A 99 -25.81 -0.39 -44.35
C LEU A 99 -24.67 -1.16 -45.07
N GLY A 100 -23.57 -1.36 -44.40
CA GLY A 100 -22.41 -2.04 -44.96
C GLY A 100 -21.96 -3.23 -44.09
N LEU A 101 -21.65 -4.34 -44.72
CA LEU A 101 -21.01 -5.50 -44.11
C LEU A 101 -19.68 -5.76 -44.81
N THR A 102 -18.59 -5.69 -44.04
CA THR A 102 -17.24 -5.86 -44.57
C THR A 102 -16.53 -7.03 -43.87
N LEU A 103 -16.15 -8.06 -44.63
CA LEU A 103 -15.31 -9.17 -44.17
C LEU A 103 -13.88 -8.91 -44.64
N SER A 104 -12.94 -8.81 -43.70
CA SER A 104 -11.51 -8.64 -43.97
C SER A 104 -10.73 -9.86 -43.51
N ILE A 105 -10.01 -10.51 -44.43
CA ILE A 105 -9.20 -11.71 -44.15
C ILE A 105 -7.72 -11.36 -44.38
N PRO A 106 -6.87 -11.32 -43.34
CA PRO A 106 -5.45 -11.02 -43.50
C PRO A 106 -4.72 -12.21 -44.15
N ILE A 107 -4.21 -12.04 -45.37
CA ILE A 107 -3.43 -13.08 -46.06
C ILE A 107 -1.94 -12.93 -45.78
N PHE A 108 -1.47 -11.70 -45.68
CA PHE A 108 -0.06 -11.38 -45.45
C PHE A 108 0.06 -10.10 -44.62
N ASP A 109 0.61 -10.20 -43.41
CA ASP A 109 0.71 -9.13 -42.42
C ASP A 109 2.16 -8.67 -42.15
N LYS A 110 3.10 -9.03 -43.00
CA LYS A 110 4.55 -8.71 -42.85
C LYS A 110 5.11 -9.12 -41.45
N ARG A 111 4.60 -10.21 -40.86
CA ARG A 111 4.93 -10.71 -39.53
C ARG A 111 4.48 -9.78 -38.37
N GLN A 112 3.63 -8.81 -38.60
CA GLN A 112 3.19 -7.87 -37.58
C GLN A 112 2.48 -8.60 -36.43
N THR A 113 1.56 -9.52 -36.73
CA THR A 113 0.85 -10.35 -35.73
C THR A 113 1.83 -11.21 -34.94
N LYS A 114 2.82 -11.84 -35.58
CA LYS A 114 3.86 -12.62 -34.89
C LYS A 114 4.66 -11.75 -33.90
N SER A 115 5.05 -10.54 -34.33
CA SER A 115 5.77 -9.58 -33.48
C SER A 115 4.91 -9.12 -32.30
N SER A 116 3.62 -8.84 -32.55
CA SER A 116 2.66 -8.48 -31.49
C SER A 116 2.49 -9.59 -30.45
N ILE A 117 2.39 -10.85 -30.87
CA ILE A 117 2.33 -12.01 -29.98
C ILE A 117 3.60 -12.13 -29.14
N ASN A 118 4.78 -11.96 -29.74
CA ASN A 118 6.04 -12.03 -29.00
C ASN A 118 6.14 -10.88 -27.98
N LYS A 119 5.75 -9.67 -28.38
CA LYS A 119 5.68 -8.52 -27.44
C LYS A 119 4.72 -8.78 -26.29
N ALA A 120 3.53 -9.33 -26.55
CA ALA A 120 2.57 -9.69 -25.51
C ALA A 120 3.10 -10.78 -24.56
N LYS A 121 3.86 -11.76 -25.09
CA LYS A 121 4.52 -12.79 -24.26
C LYS A 121 5.58 -12.19 -23.34
N LEU A 122 6.41 -11.26 -23.84
CA LEU A 122 7.38 -10.57 -23.01
C LEU A 122 6.68 -9.74 -21.92
N GLN A 123 5.59 -9.05 -22.27
CA GLN A 123 4.80 -8.31 -21.31
C GLN A 123 4.25 -9.21 -20.20
N LYS A 124 3.76 -10.42 -20.53
CA LYS A 124 3.34 -11.41 -19.52
C LYS A 124 4.51 -11.79 -18.60
N GLN A 125 5.70 -12.03 -19.13
CA GLN A 125 6.88 -12.33 -18.32
C GLN A 125 7.23 -11.17 -17.38
N THR A 126 7.15 -9.93 -17.85
CA THR A 126 7.33 -8.73 -17.01
C THR A 126 6.30 -8.73 -15.88
N SER A 127 5.01 -8.89 -16.18
CA SER A 127 3.96 -8.94 -15.15
C SER A 127 4.16 -10.06 -14.12
N GLN A 128 4.71 -11.22 -14.53
CA GLN A 128 5.05 -12.31 -13.61
C GLN A 128 6.22 -11.94 -12.69
N LEU A 129 7.23 -11.26 -13.21
CA LEU A 129 8.37 -10.77 -12.43
C LEU A 129 7.94 -9.68 -11.45
N ASP A 130 7.08 -8.77 -11.88
CA ASP A 130 6.52 -7.71 -11.02
C ASP A 130 5.73 -8.30 -9.85
N LEU A 131 4.89 -9.33 -10.11
CA LEU A 131 4.20 -10.06 -9.05
C LEU A 131 5.17 -10.73 -8.07
N LEU A 132 6.24 -11.34 -8.58
CA LEU A 132 7.28 -11.96 -7.73
C LEU A 132 7.99 -10.91 -6.88
N ASP A 133 8.31 -9.75 -7.46
CA ASP A 133 8.95 -8.65 -6.76
C ASP A 133 8.05 -8.06 -5.67
N ASN A 134 6.77 -7.87 -5.97
CA ASN A 134 5.78 -7.44 -4.98
C ASN A 134 5.69 -8.41 -3.79
N LYS A 135 5.71 -9.72 -4.04
CA LYS A 135 5.73 -10.73 -2.98
C LYS A 135 6.99 -10.67 -2.13
N LYS A 136 8.16 -10.47 -2.75
CA LYS A 136 9.44 -10.31 -2.03
C LYS A 136 9.48 -9.04 -1.21
N THR A 137 8.96 -7.94 -1.76
CA THR A 137 8.87 -6.66 -1.06
C THR A 137 7.94 -6.77 0.15
N LEU A 138 6.80 -7.43 0.01
CA LEU A 138 5.88 -7.72 1.10
C LEU A 138 6.56 -8.53 2.21
N TYR A 139 7.27 -9.61 1.84
CA TYR A 139 8.02 -10.43 2.81
C TYR A 139 9.06 -9.61 3.58
N LYS A 140 9.85 -8.80 2.85
CA LYS A 140 10.85 -7.91 3.46
C LYS A 140 10.21 -6.88 4.40
N THR A 141 9.06 -6.35 4.04
CA THR A 141 8.33 -5.39 4.88
C THR A 141 7.87 -6.04 6.17
N ILE A 142 7.27 -7.23 6.09
CA ILE A 142 6.84 -8.00 7.27
C ILE A 142 8.03 -8.38 8.14
N GLU A 143 9.14 -8.82 7.55
CA GLU A 143 10.36 -9.14 8.29
C GLU A 143 10.90 -7.93 9.06
N ASN A 144 10.96 -6.77 8.42
CA ASN A 144 11.39 -5.53 9.05
C ASN A 144 10.46 -5.11 10.20
N LEU A 145 9.14 -5.20 10.00
CA LEU A 145 8.15 -4.90 11.05
C LEU A 145 8.27 -5.88 12.22
N TRP A 146 8.46 -7.16 11.94
CA TRP A 146 8.64 -8.17 12.98
C TRP A 146 9.90 -7.94 13.80
N LEU A 147 11.03 -7.66 13.14
CA LEU A 147 12.30 -7.33 13.80
C LEU A 147 12.18 -6.05 14.64
N ALA A 148 11.50 -5.02 14.11
CA ALA A 148 11.25 -3.78 14.83
C ALA A 148 10.40 -4.01 16.09
N ALA A 149 9.32 -4.81 15.99
CA ALA A 149 8.47 -5.16 17.11
C ALA A 149 9.22 -5.95 18.18
N ASN A 150 9.99 -6.97 17.78
CA ASN A 150 10.81 -7.76 18.70
C ASN A 150 11.89 -6.92 19.41
N SER A 151 12.59 -6.08 18.65
CA SER A 151 13.59 -5.15 19.20
C SER A 151 12.98 -4.15 20.18
N ALA A 152 11.82 -3.59 19.85
CA ALA A 152 11.13 -2.64 20.72
C ALA A 152 10.65 -3.28 22.04
N GLN A 153 10.18 -4.55 22.01
CA GLN A 153 9.85 -5.29 23.23
C GLN A 153 11.08 -5.51 24.12
N GLN A 154 12.21 -5.89 23.53
CA GLN A 154 13.48 -6.06 24.27
C GLN A 154 13.98 -4.74 24.85
N GLN A 155 13.85 -3.63 24.12
CA GLN A 155 14.19 -2.30 24.62
C GLN A 155 13.31 -1.91 25.81
N TYR A 156 12.02 -2.18 25.76
CA TYR A 156 11.11 -1.95 26.89
C TYR A 156 11.51 -2.75 28.13
N VAL A 157 11.85 -4.03 27.97
CA VAL A 157 12.32 -4.87 29.10
C VAL A 157 13.60 -4.29 29.71
N ALA A 158 14.56 -3.88 28.88
CA ALA A 158 15.82 -3.28 29.34
C ALA A 158 15.59 -1.92 30.03
N ALA A 159 14.73 -1.06 29.46
CA ALA A 159 14.38 0.23 30.06
C ALA A 159 13.66 0.06 31.40
N SER A 160 12.73 -0.88 31.50
CA SER A 160 12.03 -1.20 32.75
C SER A 160 13.00 -1.69 33.86
N GLN A 161 13.98 -2.53 33.49
CA GLN A 161 14.99 -2.97 34.44
C GLN A 161 15.90 -1.81 34.88
N LYS A 162 16.30 -0.94 33.94
CA LYS A 162 17.05 0.29 34.24
C LYS A 162 16.29 1.20 35.18
N LEU A 163 14.99 1.42 34.93
CA LEU A 163 14.13 2.24 35.79
C LEU A 163 14.12 1.70 37.22
N LYS A 164 13.89 0.38 37.39
CA LYS A 164 13.88 -0.25 38.71
C LYS A 164 15.23 -0.07 39.45
N SER A 165 16.34 -0.21 38.75
CA SER A 165 17.67 0.00 39.35
C SER A 165 17.91 1.47 39.75
N THR A 166 17.46 2.40 38.89
CA THR A 166 17.60 3.85 39.14
C THR A 166 16.67 4.32 40.29
N GLU A 167 15.46 3.75 40.39
CA GLU A 167 14.56 4.02 41.54
C GLU A 167 15.23 3.59 42.85
N THR A 168 15.86 2.41 42.88
CA THR A 168 16.59 1.92 44.05
C THR A 168 17.77 2.82 44.39
N SER A 169 18.54 3.26 43.38
CA SER A 169 19.66 4.19 43.57
C SER A 169 19.20 5.52 44.14
N TYR A 170 18.15 6.11 43.54
CA TYR A 170 17.61 7.38 44.01
C TYR A 170 17.08 7.29 45.45
N SER A 171 16.38 6.21 45.82
CA SER A 171 15.90 6.00 47.20
C SER A 171 17.07 5.97 48.18
N LEU A 172 18.14 5.20 47.86
CA LEU A 172 19.33 5.11 48.71
C LEU A 172 20.04 6.45 48.87
N VAL A 173 20.25 7.22 47.77
CA VAL A 173 20.90 8.54 47.82
C VAL A 173 20.03 9.54 48.57
N SER A 174 18.69 9.46 48.43
CA SER A 174 17.75 10.31 49.16
C SER A 174 17.82 10.05 50.68
N GLU A 175 17.90 8.80 51.10
CA GLU A 175 18.09 8.43 52.53
C GLU A 175 19.44 8.94 53.07
N GLN A 176 20.52 8.75 52.30
CA GLN A 176 21.86 9.22 52.67
C GLN A 176 21.92 10.77 52.73
N PHE A 177 21.21 11.46 51.85
CA PHE A 177 21.08 12.92 51.91
C PHE A 177 20.35 13.37 53.17
N ASN A 178 19.27 12.72 53.58
CA ASN A 178 18.49 13.04 54.78
C ASN A 178 19.31 12.89 56.09
N VAL A 179 20.29 11.99 56.12
CA VAL A 179 21.20 11.82 57.26
C VAL A 179 22.52 12.61 57.08
N GLY A 180 22.62 13.50 56.11
CA GLY A 180 23.76 14.40 55.88
C GLY A 180 25.00 13.75 55.28
N MET A 181 24.93 12.51 54.76
CA MET A 181 26.03 11.78 54.12
C MET A 181 26.27 12.12 52.67
N LYS A 182 25.30 12.72 52.01
CA LYS A 182 25.33 13.11 50.59
C LYS A 182 25.00 14.60 50.44
N ASN A 183 25.47 15.21 49.34
CA ASN A 183 25.21 16.60 49.03
C ASN A 183 24.02 16.77 48.04
N THR A 184 23.55 18.01 47.90
CA THR A 184 22.41 18.35 47.04
C THR A 184 22.68 18.05 45.55
N VAL A 185 23.94 18.16 45.10
CA VAL A 185 24.31 17.92 43.71
C VAL A 185 24.15 16.44 43.37
N GLU A 186 24.56 15.55 44.26
CA GLU A 186 24.43 14.11 44.12
C GLU A 186 22.95 13.69 44.10
N LEU A 187 22.13 14.26 45.00
CA LEU A 187 20.68 14.00 45.01
C LEU A 187 20.00 14.48 43.74
N LEU A 188 20.32 15.67 43.23
CA LEU A 188 19.78 16.19 41.99
C LEU A 188 20.21 15.40 40.76
N THR A 189 21.46 14.89 40.76
CA THR A 189 21.96 14.01 39.70
C THR A 189 21.16 12.75 39.64
N GLU A 190 20.95 12.05 40.76
CA GLU A 190 20.16 10.83 40.79
C GLU A 190 18.69 11.07 40.47
N LYS A 191 18.12 12.21 40.88
CA LYS A 191 16.77 12.62 40.47
C LYS A 191 16.65 12.79 38.95
N ASN A 192 17.63 13.40 38.31
CA ASN A 192 17.65 13.56 36.84
C ASN A 192 17.82 12.22 36.13
N ASN A 193 18.66 11.33 36.68
CA ASN A 193 18.80 9.97 36.20
C ASN A 193 17.46 9.21 36.26
N LEU A 194 16.74 9.32 37.38
CA LEU A 194 15.41 8.73 37.55
C LEU A 194 14.40 9.27 36.55
N LEU A 195 14.31 10.59 36.37
CA LEU A 195 13.41 11.20 35.39
C LEU A 195 13.72 10.75 33.97
N SER A 196 15.01 10.67 33.63
CA SER A 196 15.47 10.17 32.30
C SER A 196 15.08 8.70 32.09
N ALA A 197 15.24 7.85 33.11
CA ALA A 197 14.86 6.44 33.04
C ALA A 197 13.34 6.26 32.93
N GLN A 198 12.54 7.09 33.61
CA GLN A 198 11.07 7.10 33.50
C GLN A 198 10.64 7.48 32.08
N GLN A 199 11.22 8.54 31.53
CA GLN A 199 10.94 8.98 30.15
C GLN A 199 11.32 7.92 29.11
N GLU A 200 12.49 7.29 29.24
CA GLU A 200 12.96 6.23 28.37
C GLU A 200 12.04 5.01 28.40
N THR A 201 11.60 4.60 29.60
CA THR A 201 10.67 3.48 29.77
C THR A 201 9.30 3.79 29.14
N LEU A 202 8.81 5.01 29.34
CA LEU A 202 7.54 5.44 28.74
C LEU A 202 7.62 5.43 27.21
N GLN A 203 8.69 5.97 26.66
CA GLN A 203 8.92 5.99 25.21
C GLN A 203 9.05 4.56 24.64
N ALA A 204 9.83 3.70 25.30
CA ALA A 204 9.99 2.30 24.89
C ALA A 204 8.65 1.53 24.94
N LYS A 205 7.81 1.79 25.96
CA LYS A 205 6.47 1.23 26.09
C LYS A 205 5.61 1.54 24.86
N TYR A 206 5.47 2.81 24.51
CA TYR A 206 4.62 3.20 23.37
C TYR A 206 5.20 2.76 22.04
N THR A 207 6.52 2.74 21.89
CA THR A 207 7.19 2.23 20.69
C THR A 207 6.94 0.73 20.50
N ALA A 208 6.98 -0.05 21.57
CA ALA A 208 6.71 -1.49 21.51
C ALA A 208 5.25 -1.77 21.13
N ILE A 209 4.30 -1.04 21.70
CA ILE A 209 2.86 -1.19 21.39
C ILE A 209 2.58 -0.81 19.93
N LEU A 210 3.16 0.30 19.46
CA LEU A 210 3.01 0.76 18.08
C LEU A 210 3.52 -0.29 17.09
N ASN A 211 4.75 -0.77 17.28
CA ASN A 211 5.36 -1.76 16.38
C ASN A 211 4.61 -3.10 16.40
N ALA A 212 4.12 -3.55 17.56
CA ALA A 212 3.29 -4.73 17.64
C ALA A 212 1.93 -4.56 16.95
N GLY A 213 1.36 -3.35 16.99
CA GLY A 213 0.13 -2.99 16.28
C GLY A 213 0.28 -2.94 14.76
N LEU A 214 1.44 -2.48 14.26
CA LEU A 214 1.74 -2.43 12.82
C LEU A 214 1.94 -3.81 12.19
N LEU A 215 2.19 -4.84 13.00
CA LEU A 215 2.39 -6.21 12.55
C LEU A 215 1.06 -6.98 12.42
N ARG A 216 -0.02 -6.48 13.03
CA ARG A 216 -1.38 -7.07 13.01
C ARG A 216 -2.20 -6.54 11.86
#